data_8bf177c1e466cac48a72d2c72b2f1c55
#
_entry.id   8bf177c1e466cac48a72d2c72b2f1c55
#
_cell.length_a   1.000
_cell.length_b   1.000
_cell.length_c   1.000
_cell.angle_alpha   90.00
_cell.angle_beta   90.00
_cell.angle_gamma   90.00
#
_symmetry.space_group_name_H-M   'P 1'
#
loop_
_entity.id
_entity.type
_entity.pdbx_description
1 polymer ?
#
loop_
_entity_poly.entity_id
_entity_poly.type
_entity_poly.pdbx_seq_one_letter_code
_entity_poly.pdbx_strand_id
1 'polypeptide(L)'
;MTLDISTLSSWIGKTETMQEQLSPELVGRFNATLGSNFSVEVGELAPLLIHLCLAQPALPADQLGEDGHPRRGGFMPPVPLPRRMWAGGEMTFFGPLPIGAQVKRHSTIRHIVEKQGNSGRLCFVTVQHEISADGTPAVREQQHIVYRGPPVTGGVIPDAAAPPEQGMYVRQIAPSPIMLFRYSALTFNGHRIHYDAPYARDIEGYDGLVVHGPMQATIMAQMAADLHGRPPTGFRYRGRSPLFCDQPFTVNATPSDTSMLLWTARPNGPVAMQAEAFWDN
;
A
#
# COMPACT_ATOMS: atom_id res chain seq x y z
N MET A 1 -13.31 -23.15 7.84
CA MET A 1 -14.19 -22.08 8.34
C MET A 1 -15.05 -21.58 7.20
N THR A 2 -16.34 -21.43 7.41
CA THR A 2 -17.27 -20.93 6.39
C THR A 2 -17.24 -19.40 6.43
N LEU A 3 -17.09 -18.74 5.27
CA LEU A 3 -17.28 -17.30 5.16
C LEU A 3 -18.78 -17.03 5.15
N ASP A 4 -19.27 -16.35 6.17
CA ASP A 4 -20.66 -15.87 6.18
C ASP A 4 -20.70 -14.45 5.60
N ILE A 5 -20.87 -14.39 4.28
CA ILE A 5 -20.93 -13.12 3.55
C ILE A 5 -22.14 -12.29 3.97
N SER A 6 -23.24 -12.91 4.39
CA SER A 6 -24.44 -12.16 4.83
C SER A 6 -24.12 -11.34 6.09
N THR A 7 -23.47 -11.93 7.07
CA THR A 7 -23.00 -11.24 8.28
C THR A 7 -21.95 -10.19 7.94
N LEU A 8 -20.94 -10.51 7.12
CA LEU A 8 -19.89 -9.58 6.74
C LEU A 8 -20.42 -8.35 5.97
N SER A 9 -21.46 -8.54 5.16
CA SER A 9 -22.08 -7.47 4.37
C SER A 9 -22.68 -6.35 5.24
N SER A 10 -22.96 -6.59 6.52
CA SER A 10 -23.43 -5.55 7.45
C SER A 10 -22.36 -4.47 7.73
N TRP A 11 -21.09 -4.73 7.38
CA TRP A 11 -20.01 -3.72 7.42
C TRP A 11 -20.01 -2.79 6.20
N ILE A 12 -20.69 -3.12 5.11
CA ILE A 12 -20.79 -2.23 3.94
C ILE A 12 -21.48 -0.94 4.35
N GLY A 13 -20.87 0.19 4.00
CA GLY A 13 -21.34 1.52 4.42
C GLY A 13 -20.79 1.98 5.77
N LYS A 14 -20.08 1.13 6.53
CA LYS A 14 -19.44 1.56 7.77
C LYS A 14 -18.35 2.58 7.48
N THR A 15 -18.32 3.64 8.28
CA THR A 15 -17.39 4.76 8.10
C THR A 15 -16.51 4.98 9.32
N GLU A 16 -15.36 5.58 9.10
CA GLU A 16 -14.53 6.21 10.12
C GLU A 16 -13.96 7.52 9.59
N THR A 17 -13.66 8.44 10.47
CA THR A 17 -13.04 9.73 10.11
C THR A 17 -11.90 10.01 11.06
N MET A 18 -10.76 10.35 10.50
CA MET A 18 -9.56 10.74 11.23
C MET A 18 -8.98 12.01 10.62
N GLN A 19 -8.19 12.73 11.40
CA GLN A 19 -7.53 13.94 10.94
C GLN A 19 -6.19 14.13 11.62
N GLU A 20 -5.25 14.69 10.89
CA GLU A 20 -3.89 14.94 11.34
C GLU A 20 -3.30 16.11 10.56
N GLN A 21 -2.43 16.90 11.20
CA GLN A 21 -1.71 17.95 10.50
C GLN A 21 -0.56 17.37 9.70
N LEU A 22 -0.45 17.73 8.41
CA LEU A 22 0.69 17.38 7.57
C LEU A 22 1.88 18.28 7.97
N SER A 23 2.70 17.79 8.89
CA SER A 23 3.79 18.56 9.45
C SER A 23 5.08 18.51 8.60
N PRO A 24 5.92 19.56 8.65
CA PRO A 24 7.27 19.54 8.09
C PRO A 24 8.09 18.33 8.53
N GLU A 25 7.98 17.94 9.80
CA GLU A 25 8.71 16.81 10.38
C GLU A 25 8.32 15.48 9.74
N LEU A 26 7.03 15.29 9.40
CA LEU A 26 6.57 14.10 8.69
C LEU A 26 7.21 14.02 7.31
N VAL A 27 7.24 15.14 6.56
CA VAL A 27 7.90 15.20 5.24
C VAL A 27 9.41 14.95 5.37
N GLY A 28 10.07 15.52 6.38
CA GLY A 28 11.48 15.26 6.66
C GLY A 28 11.78 13.79 6.94
N ARG A 29 10.93 13.10 7.75
CA ARG A 29 11.05 11.66 8.01
C ARG A 29 10.78 10.83 6.75
N PHE A 30 9.82 11.24 5.93
CA PHE A 30 9.51 10.59 4.65
C PHE A 30 10.73 10.69 3.70
N ASN A 31 11.32 11.87 3.53
CA ASN A 31 12.52 12.08 2.76
C ASN A 31 13.68 11.19 3.26
N ALA A 32 13.93 11.19 4.57
CA ALA A 32 14.99 10.39 5.18
C ALA A 32 14.78 8.87 5.06
N THR A 33 13.54 8.43 4.88
CA THR A 33 13.21 7.01 4.74
C THR A 33 13.33 6.53 3.30
N LEU A 34 12.85 7.32 2.33
CA LEU A 34 12.81 6.94 0.92
C LEU A 34 13.99 7.49 0.10
N GLY A 35 14.88 8.27 0.71
CA GLY A 35 16.01 8.89 0.01
C GLY A 35 15.55 9.98 -0.96
N SER A 36 14.44 10.66 -0.67
CA SER A 36 13.92 11.77 -1.44
C SER A 36 14.37 13.13 -0.89
N ASN A 37 14.08 14.20 -1.63
CA ASN A 37 14.56 15.55 -1.32
C ASN A 37 13.45 16.59 -1.58
N PHE A 38 12.24 16.33 -1.10
CA PHE A 38 11.14 17.28 -1.19
C PHE A 38 11.35 18.42 -0.18
N SER A 39 10.82 19.61 -0.50
CA SER A 39 10.76 20.73 0.43
C SER A 39 10.06 20.31 1.73
N VAL A 40 10.47 20.91 2.84
CA VAL A 40 9.82 20.78 4.15
C VAL A 40 9.19 22.09 4.62
N GLU A 41 9.15 23.11 3.75
CA GLU A 41 8.62 24.43 4.09
C GLU A 41 7.09 24.42 4.12
N VAL A 42 6.50 25.08 5.09
CA VAL A 42 5.03 25.23 5.21
C VAL A 42 4.49 25.98 3.98
N GLY A 43 3.41 25.44 3.40
CA GLY A 43 2.78 25.94 2.18
C GLY A 43 3.28 25.29 0.90
N GLU A 44 4.46 24.66 0.91
CA GLU A 44 4.97 23.88 -0.23
C GLU A 44 4.19 22.55 -0.39
N LEU A 45 4.27 21.97 -1.59
CA LEU A 45 3.54 20.76 -1.90
C LEU A 45 4.24 19.52 -1.34
N ALA A 46 3.51 18.72 -0.61
CA ALA A 46 4.03 17.48 -0.07
C ALA A 46 4.19 16.39 -1.15
N PRO A 47 5.07 15.39 -0.91
CA PRO A 47 5.27 14.27 -1.82
C PRO A 47 3.97 13.50 -2.13
N LEU A 48 3.85 12.97 -3.34
CA LEU A 48 2.77 12.04 -3.70
C LEU A 48 2.74 10.85 -2.72
N LEU A 49 1.54 10.39 -2.42
CA LEU A 49 1.25 9.28 -1.51
C LEU A 49 1.65 9.49 -0.05
N ILE A 50 2.04 10.70 0.36
CA ILE A 50 2.27 11.00 1.78
C ILE A 50 1.01 10.84 2.64
N HIS A 51 -0.18 10.92 2.04
CA HIS A 51 -1.45 10.66 2.73
C HIS A 51 -1.52 9.25 3.33
N LEU A 52 -0.73 8.28 2.82
CA LEU A 52 -0.58 6.96 3.41
C LEU A 52 0.12 6.98 4.78
N CYS A 53 0.77 8.09 5.13
CA CYS A 53 1.42 8.31 6.41
C CYS A 53 0.57 9.16 7.39
N LEU A 54 -0.64 9.60 6.98
CA LEU A 54 -1.47 10.55 7.74
C LEU A 54 -2.76 9.93 8.22
N ALA A 55 -3.25 10.44 9.35
CA ALA A 55 -4.54 10.11 9.90
C ALA A 55 -4.76 8.59 10.03
N GLN A 56 -3.75 7.87 10.51
CA GLN A 56 -3.79 6.44 10.72
C GLN A 56 -4.48 6.09 12.05
N PRO A 57 -5.17 4.92 12.15
CA PRO A 57 -5.80 4.50 13.39
C PRO A 57 -4.73 4.22 14.46
N ALA A 58 -4.73 5.04 15.52
CA ALA A 58 -3.85 4.89 16.67
C ALA A 58 -4.58 4.17 17.81
N LEU A 59 -4.56 2.85 17.80
CA LEU A 59 -5.20 2.03 18.82
C LEU A 59 -4.20 1.59 19.90
N PRO A 60 -4.63 1.44 21.18
CA PRO A 60 -3.84 0.82 22.22
C PRO A 60 -3.38 -0.59 21.84
N ALA A 61 -2.24 -1.03 22.39
CA ALA A 61 -1.64 -2.32 22.06
C ALA A 61 -2.55 -3.54 22.36
N ASP A 62 -3.37 -3.45 23.39
CA ASP A 62 -4.35 -4.48 23.76
C ASP A 62 -5.54 -4.59 22.77
N GLN A 63 -5.68 -3.65 21.85
CA GLN A 63 -6.66 -3.67 20.76
C GLN A 63 -6.06 -4.13 19.43
N LEU A 64 -4.80 -4.51 19.40
CA LEU A 64 -4.15 -5.08 18.22
C LEU A 64 -4.33 -6.59 18.15
N GLY A 65 -4.36 -7.12 16.94
CA GLY A 65 -4.31 -8.55 16.67
C GLY A 65 -2.87 -9.09 16.72
N GLU A 66 -2.75 -10.40 16.61
CA GLU A 66 -1.44 -11.08 16.61
C GLU A 66 -0.56 -10.67 15.43
N ASP A 67 -1.17 -10.25 14.33
CA ASP A 67 -0.49 -9.74 13.13
C ASP A 67 0.02 -8.30 13.28
N GLY A 68 -0.30 -7.63 14.39
CA GLY A 68 0.10 -6.25 14.70
C GLY A 68 -0.84 -5.17 14.13
N HIS A 69 -1.90 -5.55 13.45
CA HIS A 69 -2.92 -4.60 13.01
C HIS A 69 -4.05 -4.44 14.04
N PRO A 70 -4.92 -3.42 13.92
CA PRO A 70 -6.17 -3.36 14.67
C PRO A 70 -6.97 -4.65 14.60
N ARG A 71 -7.52 -5.09 15.74
CA ARG A 71 -8.39 -6.28 15.77
C ARG A 71 -9.56 -6.11 14.82
N ARG A 72 -9.95 -7.22 14.20
CA ARG A 72 -11.10 -7.27 13.29
C ARG A 72 -12.41 -7.15 14.06
N GLY A 73 -13.47 -6.65 13.40
CA GLY A 73 -14.76 -6.40 14.03
C GLY A 73 -14.95 -4.96 14.51
N GLY A 74 -13.89 -4.16 14.50
CA GLY A 74 -13.93 -2.70 14.59
C GLY A 74 -14.39 -2.07 13.29
N PHE A 75 -13.60 -1.16 12.72
CA PHE A 75 -13.89 -0.62 11.38
C PHE A 75 -13.86 -1.73 10.33
N MET A 76 -12.77 -2.53 10.27
CA MET A 76 -12.67 -3.64 9.34
C MET A 76 -13.53 -4.84 9.78
N PRO A 77 -14.19 -5.55 8.84
CA PRO A 77 -15.07 -6.68 9.15
C PRO A 77 -14.31 -7.85 9.81
N PRO A 78 -14.99 -8.68 10.63
CA PRO A 78 -14.40 -9.83 11.29
C PRO A 78 -14.23 -11.03 10.35
N VAL A 79 -13.51 -10.85 9.25
CA VAL A 79 -13.24 -11.92 8.28
C VAL A 79 -12.46 -13.05 8.95
N PRO A 80 -12.96 -14.32 8.95
CA PRO A 80 -12.34 -15.44 9.66
C PRO A 80 -11.18 -16.09 8.87
N LEU A 81 -10.48 -15.33 8.03
CA LEU A 81 -9.29 -15.77 7.30
C LEU A 81 -8.06 -15.10 7.90
N PRO A 82 -7.03 -15.86 8.33
CA PRO A 82 -5.96 -15.34 9.18
C PRO A 82 -5.11 -14.27 8.51
N ARG A 83 -4.77 -14.41 7.25
CA ARG A 83 -3.81 -13.55 6.54
C ARG A 83 -4.53 -12.45 5.79
N ARG A 84 -4.02 -11.24 5.85
CA ARG A 84 -4.49 -10.11 5.06
C ARG A 84 -3.37 -9.44 4.29
N MET A 85 -3.69 -8.93 3.12
CA MET A 85 -2.74 -8.27 2.22
C MET A 85 -3.37 -7.04 1.59
N TRP A 86 -2.56 -6.01 1.39
CA TRP A 86 -2.88 -4.88 0.52
C TRP A 86 -2.67 -5.33 -0.93
N ALA A 87 -3.77 -5.67 -1.61
CA ALA A 87 -3.71 -6.37 -2.89
C ALA A 87 -3.60 -5.43 -4.09
N GLY A 88 -4.06 -4.20 -3.95
CA GLY A 88 -4.08 -3.21 -5.02
C GLY A 88 -5.06 -2.09 -4.72
N GLY A 89 -5.27 -1.23 -5.69
CA GLY A 89 -6.19 -0.11 -5.58
C GLY A 89 -6.04 0.88 -6.71
N GLU A 90 -6.76 1.99 -6.56
CA GLU A 90 -6.69 3.11 -7.47
C GLU A 90 -6.79 4.43 -6.70
N MET A 91 -6.14 5.45 -7.22
CA MET A 91 -6.14 6.80 -6.68
C MET A 91 -6.52 7.79 -7.77
N THR A 92 -7.34 8.77 -7.41
CA THR A 92 -7.61 9.97 -8.20
C THR A 92 -7.10 11.16 -7.41
N PHE A 93 -6.28 11.98 -8.03
CA PHE A 93 -5.71 13.19 -7.44
C PHE A 93 -6.50 14.40 -7.94
N PHE A 94 -7.20 15.10 -7.04
CA PHE A 94 -7.99 16.29 -7.34
C PHE A 94 -7.21 17.58 -7.07
N GLY A 95 -6.24 17.50 -6.16
CA GLY A 95 -5.42 18.65 -5.78
C GLY A 95 -4.25 18.24 -4.88
N PRO A 96 -3.38 19.21 -4.58
CA PRO A 96 -2.21 18.98 -3.75
C PRO A 96 -2.57 18.84 -2.26
N LEU A 97 -1.60 18.33 -1.51
CA LEU A 97 -1.56 18.37 -0.05
C LEU A 97 -0.47 19.37 0.37
N PRO A 98 -0.82 20.60 0.76
CA PRO A 98 0.16 21.57 1.26
C PRO A 98 0.71 21.17 2.62
N ILE A 99 2.00 21.35 2.84
CA ILE A 99 2.65 21.16 4.13
C ILE A 99 2.08 22.21 5.11
N GLY A 100 1.71 21.76 6.30
CA GLY A 100 1.03 22.57 7.31
C GLY A 100 -0.51 22.43 7.32
N ALA A 101 -1.10 21.90 6.23
CA ALA A 101 -2.54 21.73 6.14
C ALA A 101 -3.09 20.70 7.13
N GLN A 102 -4.33 20.91 7.57
CA GLN A 102 -5.09 19.92 8.32
C GLN A 102 -5.68 18.90 7.36
N VAL A 103 -5.12 17.70 7.36
CA VAL A 103 -5.59 16.60 6.51
C VAL A 103 -6.67 15.80 7.23
N LYS A 104 -7.79 15.60 6.54
CA LYS A 104 -8.89 14.76 7.01
C LYS A 104 -9.04 13.58 6.07
N ARG A 105 -9.09 12.37 6.64
CA ARG A 105 -9.38 11.11 5.95
C ARG A 105 -10.76 10.61 6.38
N HIS A 106 -11.68 10.48 5.43
CA HIS A 106 -12.96 9.82 5.61
C HIS A 106 -12.94 8.48 4.86
N SER A 107 -13.09 7.40 5.60
CA SER A 107 -13.00 6.03 5.08
C SER A 107 -14.36 5.38 5.10
N THR A 108 -14.70 4.64 4.02
CA THR A 108 -15.98 3.92 3.90
C THR A 108 -15.72 2.53 3.34
N ILE A 109 -16.28 1.49 3.94
CA ILE A 109 -16.29 0.15 3.36
C ILE A 109 -17.30 0.10 2.22
N ARG A 110 -16.84 -0.13 0.99
CA ARG A 110 -17.68 -0.12 -0.21
C ARG A 110 -18.15 -1.50 -0.64
N HIS A 111 -17.25 -2.47 -0.59
CA HIS A 111 -17.58 -3.83 -1.07
C HIS A 111 -16.93 -4.89 -0.19
N ILE A 112 -17.64 -6.00 -0.02
CA ILE A 112 -17.12 -7.23 0.57
C ILE A 112 -17.51 -8.36 -0.36
N VAL A 113 -16.53 -9.04 -0.95
CA VAL A 113 -16.77 -10.06 -1.99
C VAL A 113 -15.93 -11.30 -1.70
N GLU A 114 -16.58 -12.46 -1.68
CA GLU A 114 -15.89 -13.76 -1.70
C GLU A 114 -15.51 -14.14 -3.13
N LYS A 115 -14.31 -14.67 -3.29
CA LYS A 115 -13.86 -15.28 -4.55
C LYS A 115 -13.15 -16.58 -4.28
N GLN A 116 -13.29 -17.54 -5.20
CA GLN A 116 -12.48 -18.74 -5.21
C GLN A 116 -11.19 -18.46 -5.98
N GLY A 117 -10.05 -18.56 -5.31
CA GLY A 117 -8.74 -18.44 -5.93
C GLY A 117 -8.02 -19.79 -5.99
N ASN A 118 -6.84 -19.84 -6.62
CA ASN A 118 -6.02 -21.04 -6.70
C ASN A 118 -5.55 -21.55 -5.32
N SER A 119 -5.41 -20.66 -4.34
CA SER A 119 -5.01 -20.98 -2.96
C SER A 119 -6.21 -21.15 -2.01
N GLY A 120 -7.44 -21.33 -2.52
CA GLY A 120 -8.65 -21.47 -1.72
C GLY A 120 -9.51 -20.21 -1.70
N ARG A 121 -10.37 -20.12 -0.68
CA ARG A 121 -11.29 -18.99 -0.52
C ARG A 121 -10.55 -17.70 -0.19
N LEU A 122 -10.97 -16.62 -0.83
CA LEU A 122 -10.50 -15.27 -0.64
C LEU A 122 -11.68 -14.36 -0.28
N CYS A 123 -11.47 -13.44 0.64
CA CYS A 123 -12.43 -12.38 0.89
C CYS A 123 -11.77 -11.03 0.57
N PHE A 124 -12.37 -10.30 -0.36
CA PHE A 124 -11.93 -8.96 -0.73
C PHE A 124 -12.79 -7.93 -0.01
N VAL A 125 -12.15 -6.99 0.64
CA VAL A 125 -12.79 -5.81 1.24
C VAL A 125 -12.25 -4.59 0.51
N THR A 126 -13.14 -3.82 -0.11
CA THR A 126 -12.80 -2.54 -0.73
C THR A 126 -13.11 -1.42 0.23
N VAL A 127 -12.11 -0.64 0.58
CA VAL A 127 -12.22 0.56 1.39
C VAL A 127 -11.97 1.77 0.50
N GLN A 128 -12.88 2.73 0.52
CA GLN A 128 -12.67 4.04 -0.13
C GLN A 128 -12.24 5.04 0.93
N HIS A 129 -11.17 5.77 0.67
CA HIS A 129 -10.70 6.89 1.45
C HIS A 129 -10.90 8.18 0.65
N GLU A 130 -11.52 9.17 1.27
CA GLU A 130 -11.62 10.54 0.76
C GLU A 130 -10.75 11.42 1.64
N ILE A 131 -9.71 11.96 1.04
CA ILE A 131 -8.70 12.77 1.71
C ILE A 131 -8.88 14.23 1.29
N SER A 132 -8.97 15.14 2.25
CA SER A 132 -9.04 16.58 2.03
C SER A 132 -7.97 17.31 2.84
N ALA A 133 -7.50 18.44 2.32
CA ALA A 133 -6.62 19.38 2.99
C ALA A 133 -7.38 20.67 3.24
N ASP A 134 -7.51 21.10 4.49
CA ASP A 134 -8.27 22.31 4.92
C ASP A 134 -9.68 22.36 4.30
N GLY A 135 -10.34 21.21 4.22
CA GLY A 135 -11.69 21.05 3.65
C GLY A 135 -11.75 20.89 2.12
N THR A 136 -10.65 21.11 1.40
CA THR A 136 -10.59 20.95 -0.06
C THR A 136 -10.25 19.51 -0.41
N PRO A 137 -11.01 18.81 -1.30
CA PRO A 137 -10.70 17.47 -1.75
C PRO A 137 -9.32 17.40 -2.40
N ALA A 138 -8.49 16.46 -1.98
CA ALA A 138 -7.16 16.26 -2.50
C ALA A 138 -6.98 14.90 -3.18
N VAL A 139 -7.37 13.80 -2.51
CA VAL A 139 -7.19 12.45 -3.04
C VAL A 139 -8.44 11.61 -2.74
N ARG A 140 -8.87 10.83 -3.72
CA ARG A 140 -9.75 9.66 -3.49
C ARG A 140 -8.94 8.41 -3.75
N GLU A 141 -8.92 7.51 -2.79
CA GLU A 141 -8.25 6.23 -2.91
C GLU A 141 -9.24 5.09 -2.69
N GLN A 142 -9.20 4.06 -3.53
CA GLN A 142 -9.82 2.77 -3.27
C GLN A 142 -8.72 1.75 -2.98
N GLN A 143 -8.77 1.16 -1.80
CA GLN A 143 -7.87 0.08 -1.39
C GLN A 143 -8.59 -1.26 -1.44
N HIS A 144 -7.95 -2.25 -2.06
CA HIS A 144 -8.42 -3.63 -2.07
C HIS A 144 -7.60 -4.45 -1.09
N ILE A 145 -8.21 -4.77 0.05
CA ILE A 145 -7.63 -5.65 1.07
C ILE A 145 -8.13 -7.06 0.80
N VAL A 146 -7.22 -8.01 0.66
CA VAL A 146 -7.57 -9.42 0.49
C VAL A 146 -7.25 -10.20 1.77
N TYR A 147 -8.22 -10.98 2.21
CA TYR A 147 -8.05 -11.97 3.27
C TYR A 147 -7.96 -13.36 2.65
N ARG A 148 -7.05 -14.20 3.16
CA ARG A 148 -6.82 -15.55 2.67
C ARG A 148 -6.54 -16.53 3.81
N GLY A 149 -6.68 -17.82 3.50
CA GLY A 149 -6.33 -18.92 4.41
C GLY A 149 -4.86 -18.95 4.79
N PRO A 150 -4.47 -19.89 5.68
CA PRO A 150 -3.08 -20.12 6.03
C PRO A 150 -2.25 -20.50 4.79
N PRO A 151 -0.91 -20.41 4.86
CA PRO A 151 -0.05 -20.89 3.79
C PRO A 151 -0.37 -22.36 3.48
N VAL A 152 -0.41 -22.72 2.21
CA VAL A 152 -0.52 -24.13 1.83
C VAL A 152 0.89 -24.73 1.92
N THR A 153 1.14 -25.55 2.95
CA THR A 153 2.41 -26.28 3.09
C THR A 153 2.49 -27.34 1.98
N GLY A 154 3.58 -27.35 1.22
CA GLY A 154 3.81 -28.35 0.16
C GLY A 154 3.05 -28.09 -1.16
N GLY A 155 2.40 -26.95 -1.29
CA GLY A 155 1.83 -26.53 -2.57
C GLY A 155 2.93 -26.28 -3.59
N VAL A 156 2.78 -26.78 -4.82
CA VAL A 156 3.62 -26.40 -5.95
C VAL A 156 3.50 -24.89 -6.07
N ILE A 157 4.61 -24.16 -5.82
CA ILE A 157 4.70 -22.76 -6.20
C ILE A 157 4.46 -22.77 -7.71
N PRO A 158 3.40 -22.10 -8.21
CA PRO A 158 3.21 -22.00 -9.65
C PRO A 158 4.54 -21.52 -10.24
N ASP A 159 4.96 -22.13 -11.36
CA ASP A 159 6.18 -21.72 -12.04
C ASP A 159 6.30 -20.20 -12.01
N ALA A 160 7.40 -19.72 -11.44
CA ALA A 160 7.59 -18.30 -11.27
C ALA A 160 7.41 -17.67 -12.66
N ALA A 161 6.43 -16.79 -12.79
CA ALA A 161 6.23 -16.10 -14.06
C ALA A 161 7.57 -15.55 -14.55
N ALA A 162 7.82 -15.64 -15.85
CA ALA A 162 9.08 -15.19 -16.45
C ALA A 162 9.39 -13.75 -15.96
N PRO A 163 10.68 -13.43 -15.77
CA PRO A 163 11.08 -12.07 -15.48
C PRO A 163 10.52 -11.11 -16.52
N PRO A 164 10.01 -9.93 -16.14
CA PRO A 164 9.57 -8.95 -17.10
C PRO A 164 10.76 -8.42 -17.91
N GLU A 165 10.48 -7.95 -19.12
CA GLU A 165 11.46 -7.13 -19.84
C GLU A 165 11.79 -5.88 -19.02
N GLN A 166 12.97 -5.32 -19.24
CA GLN A 166 13.41 -4.12 -18.57
C GLN A 166 12.62 -2.92 -19.13
N GLY A 167 12.18 -2.02 -18.24
CA GLY A 167 11.52 -0.78 -18.65
C GLY A 167 12.48 0.20 -19.34
N MET A 168 11.92 1.18 -20.04
CA MET A 168 12.70 2.27 -20.65
C MET A 168 13.49 3.04 -19.60
N TYR A 169 12.92 3.22 -18.42
CA TYR A 169 13.57 3.84 -17.26
C TYR A 169 13.60 2.85 -16.10
N VAL A 170 14.75 2.78 -15.43
CA VAL A 170 14.96 1.83 -14.33
C VAL A 170 15.66 2.52 -13.17
N ARG A 171 15.12 2.31 -11.96
CA ARG A 171 15.76 2.71 -10.71
C ARG A 171 15.96 1.47 -9.85
N GLN A 172 17.15 1.26 -9.34
CA GLN A 172 17.42 0.19 -8.38
C GLN A 172 17.17 0.68 -6.96
N ILE A 173 16.51 -0.13 -6.16
CA ILE A 173 16.26 0.09 -4.73
C ILE A 173 16.89 -1.05 -3.95
N ALA A 174 17.67 -0.70 -2.93
CA ALA A 174 18.24 -1.64 -1.96
C ALA A 174 17.46 -1.53 -0.64
N PRO A 175 16.41 -2.35 -0.45
CA PRO A 175 15.65 -2.32 0.78
C PRO A 175 16.51 -2.85 1.94
N SER A 176 16.22 -2.38 3.14
CA SER A 176 16.89 -2.85 4.36
C SER A 176 15.88 -2.98 5.50
N PRO A 177 16.15 -3.78 6.53
CA PRO A 177 15.32 -3.85 7.72
C PRO A 177 15.09 -2.46 8.34
N ILE A 178 16.09 -1.58 8.29
CA ILE A 178 15.98 -0.20 8.79
C ILE A 178 14.97 0.60 7.96
N MET A 179 15.02 0.49 6.63
CA MET A 179 14.07 1.16 5.74
C MET A 179 12.64 0.68 5.98
N LEU A 180 12.44 -0.64 6.13
CA LEU A 180 11.13 -1.22 6.39
C LEU A 180 10.59 -0.77 7.74
N PHE A 181 11.40 -0.79 8.80
CA PHE A 181 11.03 -0.32 10.12
C PHE A 181 10.62 1.16 10.10
N ARG A 182 11.42 2.02 9.46
CA ARG A 182 11.09 3.44 9.32
C ARG A 182 9.80 3.68 8.55
N TYR A 183 9.56 2.91 7.47
CA TYR A 183 8.33 3.04 6.71
C TYR A 183 7.11 2.54 7.51
N SER A 184 7.24 1.45 8.28
CA SER A 184 6.21 1.03 9.24
C SER A 184 5.91 2.12 10.27
N ALA A 185 6.94 2.79 10.80
CA ALA A 185 6.77 3.89 11.76
C ALA A 185 6.09 5.11 11.13
N LEU A 186 6.45 5.47 9.89
CA LEU A 186 5.83 6.58 9.14
C LEU A 186 4.33 6.33 8.90
N THR A 187 3.97 5.13 8.51
CA THR A 187 2.59 4.75 8.19
C THR A 187 1.80 4.24 9.39
N PHE A 188 2.40 4.27 10.58
CA PHE A 188 1.90 3.67 11.82
C PHE A 188 1.40 2.23 11.61
N ASN A 189 2.08 1.48 10.75
CA ASN A 189 1.74 0.12 10.35
C ASN A 189 2.49 -0.90 11.20
N GLY A 190 1.77 -1.54 12.14
CA GLY A 190 2.30 -2.56 13.02
C GLY A 190 2.36 -3.98 12.42
N HIS A 191 2.11 -4.18 11.12
CA HIS A 191 2.11 -5.53 10.54
C HIS A 191 3.48 -6.19 10.65
N ARG A 192 3.52 -7.27 11.41
CA ARG A 192 4.77 -7.95 11.81
C ARG A 192 5.61 -8.48 10.67
N ILE A 193 5.01 -8.77 9.50
CA ILE A 193 5.77 -9.25 8.34
C ILE A 193 6.85 -8.29 7.84
N HIS A 194 6.80 -7.01 8.26
CA HIS A 194 7.75 -6.00 7.82
C HIS A 194 8.95 -5.82 8.76
N TYR A 195 8.88 -6.33 10.01
CA TYR A 195 9.94 -6.12 11.01
C TYR A 195 10.23 -7.33 11.90
N ASP A 196 9.36 -8.35 11.93
CA ASP A 196 9.51 -9.56 12.73
C ASP A 196 9.77 -10.76 11.81
N ALA A 197 11.04 -11.08 11.57
CA ALA A 197 11.43 -12.12 10.64
C ALA A 197 10.95 -13.53 11.05
N PRO A 198 11.01 -13.95 12.34
CA PRO A 198 10.40 -15.21 12.76
C PRO A 198 8.92 -15.27 12.45
N TYR A 199 8.14 -14.23 12.79
CA TYR A 199 6.72 -14.20 12.47
C TYR A 199 6.44 -14.30 10.96
N ALA A 200 7.18 -13.54 10.15
CA ALA A 200 7.03 -13.55 8.70
C ALA A 200 7.25 -14.94 8.13
N ARG A 201 8.27 -15.69 8.62
CA ARG A 201 8.62 -17.02 8.14
C ARG A 201 7.71 -18.10 8.71
N ASP A 202 7.61 -18.17 10.03
CA ASP A 202 7.04 -19.32 10.73
C ASP A 202 5.50 -19.27 10.77
N ILE A 203 4.92 -18.07 10.78
CA ILE A 203 3.46 -17.87 10.86
C ILE A 203 2.86 -17.53 9.50
N GLU A 204 3.47 -16.59 8.76
CA GLU A 204 2.93 -16.12 7.49
C GLU A 204 3.49 -16.90 6.28
N GLY A 205 4.58 -17.68 6.44
CA GLY A 205 5.17 -18.51 5.41
C GLY A 205 5.88 -17.72 4.30
N TYR A 206 6.45 -16.56 4.64
CA TYR A 206 7.30 -15.78 3.74
C TYR A 206 8.78 -16.16 3.91
N ASP A 207 9.59 -15.95 2.87
CA ASP A 207 11.03 -16.26 2.92
C ASP A 207 11.82 -15.27 3.81
N GLY A 208 11.27 -14.09 4.08
CA GLY A 208 11.91 -13.04 4.88
C GLY A 208 10.99 -11.85 5.14
N LEU A 209 11.57 -10.74 5.60
CA LEU A 209 10.82 -9.50 5.82
C LEU A 209 10.28 -8.97 4.48
N VAL A 210 8.99 -8.72 4.44
CA VAL A 210 8.28 -8.31 3.23
C VAL A 210 8.39 -6.80 3.02
N VAL A 211 8.74 -6.38 1.82
CA VAL A 211 8.71 -4.96 1.43
C VAL A 211 7.27 -4.48 1.31
N HIS A 212 6.96 -3.35 1.93
CA HIS A 212 5.59 -2.80 1.94
C HIS A 212 5.06 -2.56 0.52
N GLY A 213 3.84 -3.02 0.25
CA GLY A 213 3.13 -2.69 -0.99
C GLY A 213 2.95 -1.17 -1.17
N PRO A 214 2.45 -0.43 -0.16
CA PRO A 214 2.35 1.03 -0.22
C PRO A 214 3.67 1.74 -0.50
N MET A 215 4.81 1.25 0.01
CA MET A 215 6.13 1.82 -0.29
C MET A 215 6.49 1.65 -1.78
N GLN A 216 6.22 0.48 -2.36
CA GLN A 216 6.44 0.24 -3.78
C GLN A 216 5.58 1.18 -4.63
N ALA A 217 4.28 1.32 -4.30
CA ALA A 217 3.37 2.24 -4.98
C ALA A 217 3.83 3.69 -4.88
N THR A 218 4.31 4.11 -3.71
CA THR A 218 4.85 5.46 -3.48
C THR A 218 6.05 5.75 -4.38
N ILE A 219 7.02 4.84 -4.43
CA ILE A 219 8.23 5.02 -5.26
C ILE A 219 7.86 5.05 -6.74
N MET A 220 6.93 4.20 -7.20
CA MET A 220 6.44 4.20 -8.58
C MET A 220 5.70 5.49 -8.93
N ALA A 221 4.80 5.97 -8.08
CA ALA A 221 4.04 7.20 -8.34
C ALA A 221 4.95 8.43 -8.40
N GLN A 222 5.96 8.50 -7.52
CA GLN A 222 6.96 9.58 -7.57
C GLN A 222 7.81 9.50 -8.84
N MET A 223 8.28 8.30 -9.21
CA MET A 223 9.02 8.12 -10.46
C MET A 223 8.20 8.53 -11.68
N ALA A 224 6.90 8.23 -11.70
CA ALA A 224 6.02 8.65 -12.78
C ALA A 224 5.90 10.17 -12.87
N ALA A 225 5.74 10.86 -11.72
CA ALA A 225 5.68 12.31 -11.66
C ALA A 225 6.99 12.96 -12.10
N ASP A 226 8.14 12.44 -11.63
CA ASP A 226 9.47 12.92 -11.99
C ASP A 226 9.71 12.82 -13.51
N LEU A 227 9.38 11.68 -14.11
CA LEU A 227 9.59 11.43 -15.54
C LEU A 227 8.64 12.22 -16.43
N HIS A 228 7.40 12.44 -15.98
CA HIS A 228 6.40 13.20 -16.75
C HIS A 228 6.51 14.72 -16.53
N GLY A 229 7.16 15.16 -15.45
CA GLY A 229 7.31 16.56 -15.06
C GLY A 229 6.12 17.16 -14.29
N ARG A 230 5.05 16.39 -14.05
CA ARG A 230 3.91 16.79 -13.20
C ARG A 230 3.25 15.58 -12.53
N PRO A 231 2.55 15.76 -11.40
CA PRO A 231 1.77 14.70 -10.78
C PRO A 231 0.73 14.08 -11.74
N PRO A 232 0.49 12.77 -11.66
CA PRO A 232 -0.60 12.13 -12.40
C PRO A 232 -1.97 12.59 -11.87
N THR A 233 -3.02 12.51 -12.70
CA THR A 233 -4.41 12.70 -12.28
C THR A 233 -5.00 11.41 -11.72
N GLY A 234 -4.43 10.27 -12.10
CA GLY A 234 -4.82 8.97 -11.57
C GLY A 234 -3.66 7.98 -11.51
N PHE A 235 -3.80 7.00 -10.61
CA PHE A 235 -2.80 5.96 -10.39
C PHE A 235 -3.48 4.66 -9.98
N ARG A 236 -3.30 3.59 -10.76
CA ARG A 236 -3.77 2.24 -10.43
C ARG A 236 -2.59 1.35 -10.10
N TYR A 237 -2.77 0.43 -9.15
CA TYR A 237 -1.70 -0.49 -8.76
C TYR A 237 -2.26 -1.85 -8.35
N ARG A 238 -1.46 -2.89 -8.56
CA ARG A 238 -1.82 -4.26 -8.19
C ARG A 238 -0.58 -5.05 -7.77
N GLY A 239 -0.61 -5.60 -6.54
CA GLY A 239 0.36 -6.58 -6.05
C GLY A 239 0.23 -7.91 -6.80
N ARG A 240 1.37 -8.51 -7.15
CA ARG A 240 1.47 -9.79 -7.86
C ARG A 240 2.24 -10.82 -7.04
N SER A 241 3.40 -10.44 -6.52
CA SER A 241 4.26 -11.29 -5.71
C SER A 241 4.96 -10.48 -4.62
N PRO A 242 5.38 -11.09 -3.49
CA PRO A 242 6.10 -10.36 -2.47
C PRO A 242 7.52 -10.02 -2.93
N LEU A 243 8.03 -8.87 -2.45
CA LEU A 243 9.45 -8.54 -2.42
C LEU A 243 9.96 -8.68 -1.00
N PHE A 244 11.21 -9.11 -0.86
CA PHE A 244 11.88 -9.27 0.42
C PHE A 244 13.03 -8.28 0.58
N CYS A 245 13.38 -7.94 1.82
CA CYS A 245 14.40 -6.92 2.10
C CYS A 245 15.85 -7.42 2.02
N ASP A 246 16.06 -8.69 1.66
CA ASP A 246 17.35 -9.33 1.53
C ASP A 246 18.01 -9.11 0.16
N GLN A 247 17.25 -8.61 -0.81
CA GLN A 247 17.70 -8.42 -2.19
C GLN A 247 17.26 -7.06 -2.73
N PRO A 248 18.12 -6.39 -3.54
CA PRO A 248 17.68 -5.24 -4.32
C PRO A 248 16.55 -5.60 -5.28
N PHE A 249 15.70 -4.63 -5.58
CA PHE A 249 14.70 -4.73 -6.62
C PHE A 249 14.77 -3.52 -7.55
N THR A 250 14.19 -3.65 -8.72
CA THR A 250 14.09 -2.57 -9.70
C THR A 250 12.68 -1.99 -9.71
N VAL A 251 12.61 -0.68 -9.86
CA VAL A 251 11.41 0.05 -10.27
C VAL A 251 11.59 0.41 -11.72
N ASN A 252 10.67 -0.04 -12.55
CA ASN A 252 10.72 0.15 -14.00
C ASN A 252 9.58 1.06 -14.44
N ALA A 253 9.79 1.84 -15.49
CA ALA A 253 8.78 2.66 -16.11
C ALA A 253 8.93 2.66 -17.63
N THR A 254 7.79 2.60 -18.33
CA THR A 254 7.72 2.76 -19.79
C THR A 254 6.55 3.69 -20.11
N PRO A 255 6.82 4.91 -20.61
CA PRO A 255 5.78 5.83 -21.04
C PRO A 255 5.00 5.27 -22.26
N SER A 256 3.73 5.63 -22.33
CA SER A 256 2.89 5.55 -23.53
C SER A 256 2.30 6.93 -23.82
N ASP A 257 1.45 7.06 -24.84
CA ASP A 257 0.93 8.38 -25.28
C ASP A 257 0.17 9.15 -24.18
N THR A 258 -0.59 8.45 -23.34
CA THR A 258 -1.48 9.06 -22.33
C THR A 258 -1.25 8.53 -20.92
N SER A 259 -0.39 7.54 -20.78
CA SER A 259 -0.13 6.89 -19.48
C SER A 259 1.35 6.47 -19.35
N MET A 260 1.68 5.96 -18.19
CA MET A 260 2.98 5.35 -17.93
C MET A 260 2.74 4.02 -17.21
N LEU A 261 3.25 2.94 -17.79
CA LEU A 261 3.27 1.63 -17.14
C LEU A 261 4.48 1.56 -16.22
N LEU A 262 4.25 1.10 -14.99
CA LEU A 262 5.30 0.93 -13.99
C LEU A 262 5.22 -0.47 -13.37
N TRP A 263 6.36 -0.99 -12.97
CA TRP A 263 6.39 -2.23 -12.20
C TRP A 263 7.64 -2.32 -11.33
N THR A 264 7.51 -3.10 -10.27
CA THR A 264 8.65 -3.51 -9.44
C THR A 264 8.94 -4.99 -9.69
N ALA A 265 10.22 -5.35 -9.71
CA ALA A 265 10.66 -6.74 -9.84
C ALA A 265 12.02 -6.94 -9.17
N ARG A 266 12.25 -8.12 -8.59
CA ARG A 266 13.61 -8.52 -8.19
C ARG A 266 14.38 -9.02 -9.43
N PRO A 267 15.71 -9.00 -9.42
CA PRO A 267 16.51 -9.55 -10.50
C PRO A 267 16.09 -11.00 -10.81
N ASN A 268 15.83 -11.29 -12.07
CA ASN A 268 15.40 -12.61 -12.55
C ASN A 268 14.13 -13.16 -11.89
N GLY A 269 13.34 -12.32 -11.23
CA GLY A 269 12.10 -12.68 -10.57
C GLY A 269 10.87 -12.15 -11.30
N PRO A 270 9.67 -12.59 -10.90
CA PRO A 270 8.44 -12.11 -11.49
C PRO A 270 8.16 -10.65 -11.08
N VAL A 271 7.21 -10.01 -11.78
CA VAL A 271 6.65 -8.73 -11.36
C VAL A 271 6.11 -8.83 -9.94
N ALA A 272 6.54 -7.93 -9.06
CA ALA A 272 6.07 -7.88 -7.69
C ALA A 272 4.84 -6.97 -7.54
N MET A 273 4.89 -5.79 -8.12
CA MET A 273 3.76 -4.87 -8.23
C MET A 273 3.75 -4.26 -9.62
N GLN A 274 2.56 -4.10 -10.18
CA GLN A 274 2.31 -3.42 -11.43
C GLN A 274 1.48 -2.18 -11.16
N ALA A 275 1.78 -1.08 -11.83
CA ALA A 275 1.03 0.16 -11.73
C ALA A 275 0.89 0.85 -13.09
N GLU A 276 -0.07 1.75 -13.17
CA GLU A 276 -0.28 2.64 -14.29
C GLU A 276 -0.60 4.04 -13.76
N ALA A 277 0.16 5.02 -14.21
CA ALA A 277 -0.10 6.43 -13.96
C ALA A 277 -0.69 7.07 -15.21
N PHE A 278 -1.72 7.92 -15.07
CA PHE A 278 -2.36 8.60 -16.18
C PHE A 278 -2.55 10.09 -15.91
N TRP A 279 -2.57 10.85 -17.00
CA TRP A 279 -2.74 12.30 -17.02
C TRP A 279 -3.88 12.64 -17.95
N ASP A 280 -4.89 13.32 -17.39
CA ASP A 280 -5.94 13.92 -18.21
C ASP A 280 -5.35 15.13 -18.94
N ASN A 281 -5.77 15.32 -20.18
CA ASN A 281 -5.37 16.44 -21.05
C ASN A 281 -5.93 17.77 -20.55
#